data_358a2dc9c185ba82102ee3c1d03502d9
#
_entry.id   358a2dc9c185ba82102ee3c1d03502d9
#
_cell.length_a   1.000
_cell.length_b   1.000
_cell.length_c   1.000
_cell.angle_alpha   90.00
_cell.angle_beta   90.00
_cell.angle_gamma   90.00
#
_symmetry.space_group_name_H-M   'P 1'
#
loop_
_entity.id
_entity.type
_entity.pdbx_description
1 polymer ?
#
loop_
_entity_poly.entity_id
_entity_poly.type
_entity_poly.pdbx_seq_one_letter_code
_entity_poly.pdbx_strand_id
1 'polypeptide(L)'
;RRQRQMCIRDRYKETESLMTPKGILLSLKILDITRGENWVSCAVEKDAGDDPDVTHGLKIFAKVEKISGKEIIIDGGVGVGRVTKKGLEQPVGSAAINKVPRAMIQRALEEICSQADYEGGLLVTISVPKGEQTAARTFNPRLGIEGGISILGTSGIVEPMSEAALIKSIEVEMRQKVENGAEYLLVTPGNYGAAYIKEHMNLPFSENMKCSNYVGETLDMAVDMGVKGILFISHIGKFVKVAAGIMNTHSRCADGRAEILTANALRAGISMEGAREILNTITTDEGLTVIQKEGLLEPVMGELMDRISYYLNHRTYGRLQTEAVLFSNEFGYLGETKEAKTLAELLRRQYPCYTEKTEEKAVS
;
A
#
# COMPACT_ATOMS: atom_id res chain seq x y z
N ARG A 1 50.03 23.58 6.24
CA ARG A 1 49.02 22.52 5.94
C ARG A 1 48.29 22.02 7.17
N ARG A 2 48.98 21.68 8.29
CA ARG A 2 48.33 21.24 9.56
C ARG A 2 47.34 22.26 10.14
N GLN A 3 47.69 23.58 10.17
CA GLN A 3 46.79 24.62 10.66
C GLN A 3 45.54 24.84 9.80
N ARG A 4 45.61 24.68 8.45
CA ARG A 4 44.42 24.75 7.59
C ARG A 4 43.49 23.56 7.81
N GLN A 5 44.00 22.36 8.07
CA GLN A 5 43.17 21.20 8.41
C GLN A 5 42.46 21.34 9.77
N MET A 6 43.08 21.95 10.77
CA MET A 6 42.44 22.26 12.05
C MET A 6 41.30 23.27 11.89
N CYS A 7 41.47 24.34 11.11
CA CYS A 7 40.43 25.35 10.86
C CYS A 7 39.23 24.82 10.09
N ILE A 8 39.36 23.75 9.30
CA ILE A 8 38.27 23.10 8.58
C ILE A 8 37.48 22.15 9.51
N ARG A 9 38.14 21.52 10.49
CA ARG A 9 37.53 20.61 11.46
C ARG A 9 36.62 21.29 12.49
N ASP A 10 36.81 22.57 12.74
CA ASP A 10 36.08 23.34 13.77
C ASP A 10 34.87 24.12 13.21
N ARG A 11 34.65 24.14 11.90
CA ARG A 11 33.52 24.82 11.28
C ARG A 11 32.37 23.86 11.05
N TYR A 12 31.22 24.16 11.60
CA TYR A 12 29.98 23.50 11.21
C TYR A 12 29.61 23.89 9.79
N LYS A 13 29.33 22.89 8.94
CA LYS A 13 28.68 23.14 7.67
C LYS A 13 27.20 23.46 7.94
N GLU A 14 26.70 24.56 7.42
CA GLU A 14 25.27 24.90 7.47
C GLU A 14 24.46 24.13 6.45
N THR A 15 25.10 23.72 5.37
CA THR A 15 24.50 22.94 4.29
C THR A 15 25.44 21.82 3.85
N GLU A 16 24.86 20.71 3.40
CA GLU A 16 25.58 19.60 2.80
C GLU A 16 24.94 19.22 1.47
N SER A 17 25.76 18.83 0.51
CA SER A 17 25.30 18.41 -0.82
C SER A 17 25.28 16.90 -0.89
N LEU A 18 24.15 16.36 -1.32
CA LEU A 18 23.93 14.92 -1.46
C LEU A 18 23.50 14.59 -2.88
N MET A 19 24.21 13.66 -3.53
CA MET A 19 23.78 13.08 -4.79
C MET A 19 22.77 11.97 -4.55
N THR A 20 21.55 12.15 -5.07
CA THR A 20 20.50 11.14 -4.96
C THR A 20 20.76 9.96 -5.90
N PRO A 21 20.14 8.78 -5.67
CA PRO A 21 20.20 7.66 -6.60
C PRO A 21 19.73 7.99 -8.03
N LYS A 22 18.88 9.00 -8.21
CA LYS A 22 18.44 9.53 -9.52
C LYS A 22 19.48 10.46 -10.19
N GLY A 23 20.62 10.74 -9.55
CA GLY A 23 21.62 11.66 -10.08
C GLY A 23 21.28 13.13 -9.90
N ILE A 24 20.35 13.47 -9.00
CA ILE A 24 19.98 14.86 -8.65
C ILE A 24 20.79 15.29 -7.43
N LEU A 25 21.49 16.42 -7.54
CA LEU A 25 22.23 17.00 -6.44
C LEU A 25 21.27 17.82 -5.55
N LEU A 26 21.12 17.40 -4.32
CA LEU A 26 20.36 18.14 -3.29
C LEU A 26 21.30 18.92 -2.40
N SER A 27 20.90 20.13 -2.02
CA SER A 27 21.54 20.94 -0.98
C SER A 27 20.66 20.87 0.27
N LEU A 28 21.14 20.21 1.32
CA LEU A 28 20.39 19.96 2.55
C LEU A 28 20.87 20.92 3.64
N LYS A 29 19.93 21.65 4.28
CA LYS A 29 20.22 22.46 5.45
C LYS A 29 20.40 21.57 6.67
N ILE A 30 21.54 21.74 7.38
CA ILE A 30 21.82 20.98 8.59
C ILE A 30 21.31 21.75 9.80
N LEU A 31 20.52 21.08 10.64
CA LEU A 31 19.84 21.64 11.79
C LEU A 31 20.27 20.92 13.07
N ASP A 32 20.08 21.58 14.20
CA ASP A 32 20.15 21.00 15.56
C ASP A 32 21.45 20.21 15.82
N ILE A 33 22.60 20.76 15.41
CA ILE A 33 23.89 20.10 15.60
C ILE A 33 24.23 20.06 17.10
N THR A 34 24.42 18.84 17.61
CA THR A 34 24.89 18.60 18.98
C THR A 34 26.04 17.62 18.97
N ARG A 35 26.93 17.70 19.95
CA ARG A 35 28.08 16.79 20.05
C ARG A 35 28.42 16.46 21.51
N GLY A 36 28.93 15.24 21.68
CA GLY A 36 29.59 14.79 22.89
C GLY A 36 31.05 14.43 22.62
N GLU A 37 31.67 13.75 23.54
CA GLU A 37 33.07 13.36 23.45
C GLU A 37 33.35 12.40 22.27
N ASN A 38 32.46 11.41 22.07
CA ASN A 38 32.62 10.36 21.08
C ASN A 38 31.45 10.29 20.05
N TRP A 39 30.55 11.27 20.04
CA TRP A 39 29.39 11.28 19.15
C TRP A 39 29.07 12.69 18.64
N VAL A 40 28.39 12.71 17.49
CA VAL A 40 27.76 13.89 16.91
C VAL A 40 26.35 13.55 16.45
N SER A 41 25.43 14.49 16.60
CA SER A 41 24.06 14.38 16.09
C SER A 41 23.68 15.65 15.34
N CYS A 42 22.99 15.50 14.22
CA CYS A 42 22.39 16.61 13.49
C CYS A 42 21.07 16.17 12.88
N ALA A 43 20.29 17.13 12.39
CA ALA A 43 19.00 16.86 11.76
C ALA A 43 18.91 17.50 10.37
N VAL A 44 18.03 16.93 9.55
CA VAL A 44 17.51 17.52 8.30
C VAL A 44 16.00 17.54 8.40
N GLU A 45 15.37 18.59 7.88
CA GLU A 45 13.92 18.65 7.75
C GLU A 45 13.50 17.99 6.45
N LYS A 46 12.49 17.11 6.53
CA LYS A 46 11.94 16.47 5.34
C LYS A 46 11.08 17.45 4.55
N ASP A 47 11.44 17.65 3.30
CA ASP A 47 10.64 18.35 2.32
C ASP A 47 9.93 17.34 1.40
N ALA A 48 8.61 17.36 1.39
CA ALA A 48 7.79 16.50 0.53
C ALA A 48 7.30 17.24 -0.73
N GLY A 49 7.72 18.49 -0.94
CA GLY A 49 7.22 19.31 -2.05
C GLY A 49 5.69 19.48 -1.97
N ASP A 50 5.03 19.30 -3.10
CA ASP A 50 3.56 19.41 -3.23
C ASP A 50 2.81 18.12 -2.83
N ASP A 51 3.50 17.07 -2.37
CA ASP A 51 2.85 15.83 -1.92
C ASP A 51 2.22 16.03 -0.53
N PRO A 52 0.94 15.65 -0.33
CA PRO A 52 0.27 15.71 0.97
C PRO A 52 0.79 14.65 1.97
N ASP A 53 2.09 14.43 2.01
CA ASP A 53 2.74 13.47 2.90
C ASP A 53 2.67 13.95 4.36
N VAL A 54 2.11 13.12 5.22
CA VAL A 54 1.99 13.38 6.67
C VAL A 54 3.34 13.52 7.37
N THR A 55 4.43 13.16 6.71
CA THR A 55 5.81 13.27 7.22
C THR A 55 6.52 14.55 6.76
N HIS A 56 5.88 15.42 5.99
CA HIS A 56 6.42 16.74 5.62
C HIS A 56 6.76 17.56 6.86
N GLY A 57 7.90 18.25 6.85
CA GLY A 57 8.37 19.08 7.96
C GLY A 57 8.89 18.31 9.18
N LEU A 58 8.93 16.97 9.15
CA LEU A 58 9.55 16.20 10.23
C LEU A 58 11.07 16.36 10.22
N LYS A 59 11.66 16.58 11.40
CA LYS A 59 13.10 16.53 11.57
C LYS A 59 13.59 15.09 11.69
N ILE A 60 14.51 14.71 10.82
CA ILE A 60 15.16 13.41 10.81
C ILE A 60 16.56 13.59 11.35
N PHE A 61 16.83 13.01 12.50
CA PHE A 61 18.12 13.08 13.20
C PHE A 61 18.98 11.89 12.81
N ALA A 62 20.26 12.15 12.62
CA ALA A 62 21.30 11.13 12.54
C ALA A 62 22.32 11.39 13.65
N LYS A 63 22.45 10.44 14.59
CA LYS A 63 23.50 10.42 15.59
C LYS A 63 24.56 9.41 15.16
N VAL A 64 25.79 9.83 15.05
CA VAL A 64 26.94 8.96 14.77
C VAL A 64 27.84 8.93 16.00
N GLU A 65 28.10 7.72 16.48
CA GLU A 65 28.88 7.46 17.68
C GLU A 65 30.04 6.51 17.38
N LYS A 66 31.23 6.80 17.92
CA LYS A 66 32.38 5.91 17.83
C LYS A 66 32.20 4.75 18.80
N ILE A 67 32.33 3.54 18.30
CA ILE A 67 32.23 2.30 19.09
C ILE A 67 33.51 1.46 18.93
N SER A 68 33.69 0.49 19.83
CA SER A 68 34.76 -0.51 19.71
C SER A 68 34.49 -1.43 18.51
N GLY A 69 35.57 -1.89 17.87
CA GLY A 69 35.48 -2.71 16.66
C GLY A 69 35.72 -1.92 15.38
N LYS A 70 35.37 -2.52 14.23
CA LYS A 70 35.55 -1.93 12.89
C LYS A 70 34.23 -1.84 12.11
N GLU A 71 33.12 -2.26 12.69
CA GLU A 71 31.85 -2.35 11.99
C GLU A 71 31.10 -1.02 11.98
N ILE A 72 30.36 -0.76 10.91
CA ILE A 72 29.37 0.32 10.83
C ILE A 72 28.00 -0.29 11.10
N ILE A 73 27.40 0.06 12.23
CA ILE A 73 26.07 -0.41 12.65
C ILE A 73 25.07 0.72 12.41
N ILE A 74 23.98 0.39 11.69
CA ILE A 74 22.89 1.34 11.41
C ILE A 74 21.63 0.85 12.11
N ASP A 75 21.08 1.65 13.03
CA ASP A 75 19.86 1.30 13.75
C ASP A 75 18.89 2.48 13.87
N GLY A 76 17.66 2.18 14.30
CA GLY A 76 16.59 3.15 14.54
C GLY A 76 16.50 3.51 16.02
N GLY A 77 16.40 4.80 16.31
CA GLY A 77 16.09 5.35 17.61
C GLY A 77 14.62 5.76 17.73
N VAL A 78 14.37 6.78 18.56
CA VAL A 78 13.01 7.28 18.85
C VAL A 78 12.27 7.63 17.57
N GLY A 79 11.04 7.12 17.42
CA GLY A 79 10.13 7.40 16.31
C GLY A 79 10.49 6.76 14.97
N VAL A 80 11.53 5.91 14.93
CA VAL A 80 11.77 4.96 13.83
C VAL A 80 11.19 3.60 14.24
N GLY A 81 10.28 3.07 13.43
CA GLY A 81 9.57 1.84 13.74
C GLY A 81 10.46 0.60 13.72
N ARG A 82 10.01 -0.44 14.42
CA ARG A 82 10.59 -1.78 14.41
C ARG A 82 9.70 -2.74 13.64
N VAL A 83 10.31 -3.63 12.89
CA VAL A 83 9.61 -4.69 12.16
C VAL A 83 9.16 -5.77 13.15
N THR A 84 7.86 -6.05 13.22
CA THR A 84 7.27 -7.06 14.11
C THR A 84 6.72 -8.27 13.36
N LYS A 85 6.53 -8.18 12.03
CA LYS A 85 5.98 -9.25 11.19
C LYS A 85 6.94 -9.60 10.05
N LYS A 86 6.85 -10.84 9.55
CA LYS A 86 7.59 -11.27 8.35
C LYS A 86 7.04 -10.62 7.08
N GLY A 87 7.79 -10.65 5.98
CA GLY A 87 7.36 -10.16 4.66
C GLY A 87 7.82 -8.75 4.32
N LEU A 88 8.56 -8.07 5.20
CA LEU A 88 9.26 -6.83 4.92
C LEU A 88 10.71 -7.09 4.50
N GLU A 89 11.36 -6.09 3.89
CA GLU A 89 12.77 -6.20 3.49
C GLU A 89 13.70 -6.42 4.69
N GLN A 90 13.32 -5.92 5.86
CA GLN A 90 14.12 -6.03 7.07
C GLN A 90 13.62 -7.20 7.94
N PRO A 91 14.54 -7.93 8.59
CA PRO A 91 14.19 -8.98 9.53
C PRO A 91 13.34 -8.47 10.70
N VAL A 92 12.54 -9.36 11.28
CA VAL A 92 11.80 -9.07 12.52
C VAL A 92 12.77 -8.63 13.63
N GLY A 93 12.41 -7.59 14.37
CA GLY A 93 13.23 -6.95 15.41
C GLY A 93 14.12 -5.81 14.89
N SER A 94 14.39 -5.75 13.60
CA SER A 94 15.24 -4.69 13.02
C SER A 94 14.49 -3.37 12.89
N ALA A 95 15.25 -2.26 12.89
CA ALA A 95 14.70 -0.94 12.55
C ALA A 95 14.16 -0.92 11.12
N ALA A 96 13.00 -0.30 10.93
CA ALA A 96 12.35 -0.15 9.63
C ALA A 96 13.07 0.88 8.74
N ILE A 97 14.34 0.62 8.45
CA ILE A 97 15.21 1.38 7.55
C ILE A 97 15.50 0.48 6.35
N ASN A 98 14.97 0.81 5.19
CA ASN A 98 15.05 -0.03 3.99
C ASN A 98 16.48 -0.11 3.41
N LYS A 99 16.67 -1.06 2.51
CA LYS A 99 18.00 -1.39 1.94
C LYS A 99 18.69 -0.18 1.29
N VAL A 100 17.96 0.62 0.49
CA VAL A 100 18.55 1.76 -0.21
C VAL A 100 19.02 2.86 0.76
N PRO A 101 18.21 3.36 1.70
CA PRO A 101 18.69 4.28 2.73
C PRO A 101 19.87 3.74 3.54
N ARG A 102 19.86 2.46 3.93
CA ARG A 102 21.00 1.83 4.62
C ARG A 102 22.27 1.89 3.80
N ALA A 103 22.18 1.53 2.51
CA ALA A 103 23.34 1.56 1.60
C ALA A 103 23.87 2.98 1.39
N MET A 104 23.00 3.98 1.32
CA MET A 104 23.41 5.40 1.21
C MET A 104 24.14 5.86 2.47
N ILE A 105 23.61 5.56 3.65
CA ILE A 105 24.24 5.89 4.94
C ILE A 105 25.60 5.20 5.05
N GLN A 106 25.66 3.92 4.75
CA GLN A 106 26.88 3.12 4.77
C GLN A 106 27.96 3.74 3.89
N ARG A 107 27.65 4.03 2.64
CA ARG A 107 28.59 4.62 1.67
C ARG A 107 29.10 5.99 2.12
N ALA A 108 28.19 6.86 2.62
CA ALA A 108 28.58 8.19 3.09
C ALA A 108 29.57 8.12 4.27
N LEU A 109 29.37 7.15 5.17
CA LEU A 109 30.30 6.94 6.29
C LEU A 109 31.63 6.35 5.85
N GLU A 110 31.63 5.38 4.93
CA GLU A 110 32.86 4.80 4.39
C GLU A 110 33.71 5.84 3.69
N GLU A 111 33.10 6.74 2.91
CA GLU A 111 33.80 7.87 2.26
C GLU A 111 34.44 8.80 3.27
N ILE A 112 33.72 9.17 4.35
CA ILE A 112 34.25 10.06 5.40
C ILE A 112 35.33 9.35 6.22
N CYS A 113 35.16 8.08 6.57
CA CYS A 113 36.16 7.27 7.25
C CYS A 113 37.46 7.22 6.45
N SER A 114 37.36 6.96 5.13
CA SER A 114 38.51 6.97 4.22
C SER A 114 39.21 8.33 4.16
N GLN A 115 38.44 9.43 4.09
CA GLN A 115 39.00 10.80 4.08
C GLN A 115 39.67 11.19 5.39
N ALA A 116 39.22 10.59 6.50
CA ALA A 116 39.68 10.89 7.86
C ALA A 116 40.76 9.91 8.36
N ASP A 117 41.15 8.92 7.56
CA ASP A 117 42.02 7.78 7.97
C ASP A 117 41.51 7.11 9.26
N TYR A 118 40.16 6.94 9.38
CA TYR A 118 39.53 6.36 10.54
C TYR A 118 39.15 4.90 10.28
N GLU A 119 39.70 3.97 11.08
CA GLU A 119 39.47 2.53 10.97
C GLU A 119 38.61 1.94 12.10
N GLY A 120 38.09 2.78 13.01
CA GLY A 120 37.24 2.32 14.12
C GLY A 120 35.81 2.08 13.74
N GLY A 121 35.06 1.43 14.63
CA GLY A 121 33.61 1.16 14.45
C GLY A 121 32.75 2.41 14.66
N LEU A 122 31.61 2.45 13.99
CA LEU A 122 30.60 3.51 14.11
C LEU A 122 29.22 2.94 14.35
N LEU A 123 28.46 3.53 15.26
CA LEU A 123 27.03 3.32 15.43
C LEU A 123 26.28 4.55 14.90
N VAL A 124 25.39 4.32 13.96
CA VAL A 124 24.47 5.35 13.45
C VAL A 124 23.06 5.08 13.93
N THR A 125 22.50 6.04 14.66
CA THR A 125 21.11 5.97 15.11
C THR A 125 20.29 7.03 14.40
N ILE A 126 19.32 6.60 13.61
CA ILE A 126 18.35 7.48 12.95
C ILE A 126 17.13 7.65 13.84
N SER A 127 16.73 8.90 14.13
CA SER A 127 15.60 9.19 14.99
C SER A 127 14.68 10.24 14.38
N VAL A 128 13.37 10.09 14.63
CA VAL A 128 12.33 11.03 14.20
C VAL A 128 11.39 11.29 15.38
N PRO A 129 11.65 12.26 16.24
CA PRO A 129 10.97 12.40 17.55
C PRO A 129 9.42 12.39 17.48
N LYS A 130 8.83 12.91 16.41
CA LYS A 130 7.37 12.87 16.17
C LYS A 130 6.92 11.64 15.36
N GLY A 131 7.82 10.72 15.05
CA GLY A 131 7.58 9.59 14.15
C GLY A 131 6.54 8.62 14.68
N GLU A 132 6.49 8.35 15.99
CA GLU A 132 5.49 7.45 16.57
C GLU A 132 4.06 7.98 16.40
N GLN A 133 3.83 9.27 16.71
CA GLN A 133 2.53 9.91 16.52
C GLN A 133 2.12 9.96 15.04
N THR A 134 3.08 10.21 14.16
CA THR A 134 2.86 10.26 12.72
C THR A 134 2.55 8.87 12.14
N ALA A 135 3.20 7.82 12.65
CA ALA A 135 3.03 6.45 12.17
C ALA A 135 1.59 5.97 12.26
N ALA A 136 0.82 6.40 13.27
CA ALA A 136 -0.60 6.07 13.41
C ALA A 136 -1.45 6.52 12.20
N ARG A 137 -0.99 7.51 11.43
CA ARG A 137 -1.65 8.05 10.23
C ARG A 137 -1.11 7.46 8.93
N THR A 138 -0.20 6.49 9.02
CA THR A 138 0.44 5.80 7.88
C THR A 138 -0.03 4.35 7.78
N PHE A 139 0.47 3.63 6.78
CA PHE A 139 0.26 2.18 6.65
C PHE A 139 1.14 1.33 7.58
N ASN A 140 2.10 1.91 8.28
CA ASN A 140 3.08 1.18 9.10
C ASN A 140 2.44 0.19 10.09
N PRO A 141 1.41 0.55 10.89
CA PRO A 141 0.80 -0.39 11.82
C PRO A 141 0.22 -1.64 11.14
N ARG A 142 -0.36 -1.48 9.94
CA ARG A 142 -0.88 -2.60 9.14
C ARG A 142 0.23 -3.53 8.66
N LEU A 143 1.38 -2.95 8.32
CA LEU A 143 2.57 -3.67 7.86
C LEU A 143 3.40 -4.26 9.00
N GLY A 144 2.92 -4.21 10.26
CA GLY A 144 3.70 -4.69 11.41
C GLY A 144 4.98 -3.89 11.61
N ILE A 145 4.92 -2.58 11.41
CA ILE A 145 5.97 -1.64 11.80
C ILE A 145 5.44 -0.85 12.99
N GLU A 146 6.02 -1.05 14.16
CA GLU A 146 5.54 -0.50 15.42
C GLU A 146 6.55 0.49 16.02
N GLY A 147 6.06 1.47 16.80
CA GLY A 147 6.89 2.44 17.51
C GLY A 147 7.41 3.60 16.67
N GLY A 148 7.03 3.70 15.38
CA GLY A 148 7.45 4.83 14.55
C GLY A 148 7.20 4.67 13.06
N ILE A 149 7.75 5.63 12.31
CA ILE A 149 7.71 5.60 10.84
C ILE A 149 8.83 4.70 10.27
N SER A 150 8.68 4.30 9.01
CA SER A 150 9.75 3.67 8.24
C SER A 150 10.60 4.70 7.50
N ILE A 151 11.90 4.43 7.38
CA ILE A 151 12.83 5.17 6.55
C ILE A 151 12.93 4.43 5.22
N LEU A 152 12.22 4.92 4.23
CA LEU A 152 12.13 4.30 2.92
C LEU A 152 12.45 5.32 1.81
N GLY A 153 12.67 4.82 0.62
CA GLY A 153 12.92 5.61 -0.58
C GLY A 153 13.92 4.90 -1.49
N THR A 154 13.67 4.94 -2.79
CA THR A 154 14.53 4.34 -3.81
C THR A 154 15.25 5.40 -4.64
N SER A 155 14.61 6.56 -4.80
CA SER A 155 15.09 7.66 -5.64
C SER A 155 15.71 8.82 -4.86
N GLY A 156 15.37 8.97 -3.59
CA GLY A 156 15.68 10.13 -2.76
C GLY A 156 14.85 11.38 -3.09
N ILE A 157 13.93 11.26 -4.04
CA ILE A 157 12.99 12.32 -4.46
C ILE A 157 11.57 11.81 -4.26
N VAL A 158 10.71 12.65 -3.68
CA VAL A 158 9.27 12.37 -3.58
C VAL A 158 8.62 12.63 -4.93
N GLU A 159 7.93 11.64 -5.46
CA GLU A 159 7.07 11.78 -6.64
C GLU A 159 5.62 11.73 -6.17
N PRO A 160 4.91 12.88 -6.17
CA PRO A 160 3.54 12.94 -5.70
C PRO A 160 2.63 11.99 -6.46
N MET A 161 1.76 11.26 -5.75
CA MET A 161 0.76 10.35 -6.33
C MET A 161 1.34 9.31 -7.30
N SER A 162 2.55 8.83 -7.07
CA SER A 162 3.20 7.83 -7.91
C SER A 162 2.41 6.52 -7.94
N GLU A 163 1.92 6.12 -9.13
CA GLU A 163 1.25 4.83 -9.36
C GLU A 163 2.15 3.66 -8.95
N ALA A 164 3.45 3.74 -9.28
CA ALA A 164 4.42 2.72 -8.91
C ALA A 164 4.57 2.57 -7.39
N ALA A 165 4.48 3.67 -6.63
CA ALA A 165 4.52 3.63 -5.17
C ALA A 165 3.26 2.98 -4.58
N LEU A 166 2.08 3.25 -5.16
CA LEU A 166 0.83 2.60 -4.75
C LEU A 166 0.84 1.10 -5.05
N ILE A 167 1.26 0.69 -6.24
CA ILE A 167 1.40 -0.72 -6.62
C ILE A 167 2.41 -1.42 -5.70
N LYS A 168 3.54 -0.77 -5.41
CA LYS A 168 4.52 -1.32 -4.47
C LYS A 168 3.98 -1.47 -3.05
N SER A 169 3.12 -0.57 -2.61
CA SER A 169 2.46 -0.68 -1.30
C SER A 169 1.51 -1.89 -1.24
N ILE A 170 0.76 -2.15 -2.33
CA ILE A 170 -0.10 -3.34 -2.47
C ILE A 170 0.76 -4.60 -2.43
N GLU A 171 1.87 -4.63 -3.17
CA GLU A 171 2.81 -5.75 -3.18
C GLU A 171 3.35 -6.08 -1.78
N VAL A 172 3.78 -5.05 -1.05
CA VAL A 172 4.34 -5.21 0.30
C VAL A 172 3.27 -5.74 1.26
N GLU A 173 2.05 -5.19 1.23
CA GLU A 173 0.94 -5.66 2.08
C GLU A 173 0.57 -7.12 1.75
N MET A 174 0.48 -7.46 0.46
CA MET A 174 0.20 -8.84 0.01
C MET A 174 1.29 -9.80 0.46
N ARG A 175 2.56 -9.49 0.20
CA ARG A 175 3.72 -10.30 0.60
C ARG A 175 3.71 -10.56 2.10
N GLN A 176 3.46 -9.53 2.89
CA GLN A 176 3.38 -9.66 4.33
C GLN A 176 2.28 -10.64 4.76
N LYS A 177 1.09 -10.58 4.16
CA LYS A 177 0.00 -11.52 4.46
C LYS A 177 0.40 -12.96 4.11
N VAL A 178 0.95 -13.17 2.93
CA VAL A 178 1.39 -14.50 2.45
C VAL A 178 2.49 -15.07 3.34
N GLU A 179 3.49 -14.30 3.67
CA GLU A 179 4.61 -14.71 4.55
C GLU A 179 4.15 -15.01 6.01
N ASN A 180 3.01 -14.46 6.41
CA ASN A 180 2.37 -14.78 7.70
C ASN A 180 1.29 -15.87 7.58
N GLY A 181 1.27 -16.61 6.46
CA GLY A 181 0.47 -17.81 6.27
C GLY A 181 -0.90 -17.60 5.62
N ALA A 182 -1.20 -16.43 5.05
CA ALA A 182 -2.44 -16.24 4.31
C ALA A 182 -2.37 -16.97 2.96
N GLU A 183 -3.30 -17.90 2.75
CA GLU A 183 -3.51 -18.60 1.48
C GLU A 183 -4.59 -17.94 0.63
N TYR A 184 -5.56 -17.29 1.28
CA TYR A 184 -6.70 -16.60 0.67
C TYR A 184 -6.70 -15.14 1.07
N LEU A 185 -7.04 -14.24 0.13
CA LEU A 185 -7.03 -12.80 0.35
C LEU A 185 -8.42 -12.20 0.18
N LEU A 186 -8.80 -11.35 1.14
CA LEU A 186 -9.97 -10.48 1.04
C LEU A 186 -9.52 -9.12 0.54
N VAL A 187 -10.03 -8.69 -0.62
CA VAL A 187 -9.54 -7.49 -1.32
C VAL A 187 -10.68 -6.54 -1.66
N THR A 188 -10.47 -5.26 -1.44
CA THR A 188 -11.39 -4.21 -1.86
C THR A 188 -10.69 -3.14 -2.71
N PRO A 189 -11.31 -2.65 -3.80
CA PRO A 189 -10.77 -1.53 -4.57
C PRO A 189 -10.78 -0.18 -3.84
N GLY A 190 -11.47 -0.08 -2.71
CA GLY A 190 -11.57 1.19 -1.98
C GLY A 190 -12.36 1.11 -0.69
N ASN A 191 -12.67 2.29 -0.12
CA ASN A 191 -13.30 2.40 1.19
C ASN A 191 -14.74 1.87 1.22
N TYR A 192 -15.50 2.02 0.13
CA TYR A 192 -16.88 1.52 0.06
C TYR A 192 -16.96 0.01 0.28
N GLY A 193 -16.06 -0.77 -0.35
CA GLY A 193 -16.00 -2.21 -0.13
C GLY A 193 -15.67 -2.58 1.32
N ALA A 194 -14.73 -1.85 1.93
CA ALA A 194 -14.37 -2.06 3.32
C ALA A 194 -15.53 -1.74 4.29
N ALA A 195 -16.29 -0.67 4.03
CA ALA A 195 -17.49 -0.34 4.81
C ALA A 195 -18.57 -1.42 4.64
N TYR A 196 -18.80 -1.85 3.39
CA TYR A 196 -19.80 -2.89 3.09
C TYR A 196 -19.49 -4.21 3.80
N ILE A 197 -18.23 -4.65 3.82
CA ILE A 197 -17.82 -5.85 4.56
C ILE A 197 -18.17 -5.72 6.05
N LYS A 198 -17.83 -4.58 6.65
CA LYS A 198 -18.03 -4.33 8.08
C LYS A 198 -19.51 -4.33 8.47
N GLU A 199 -20.38 -3.81 7.61
CA GLU A 199 -21.79 -3.59 7.89
C GLU A 199 -22.68 -4.76 7.48
N HIS A 200 -22.32 -5.46 6.40
CA HIS A 200 -23.19 -6.44 5.75
C HIS A 200 -22.64 -7.85 5.62
N MET A 201 -21.33 -8.06 5.91
CA MET A 201 -20.71 -9.35 5.69
C MET A 201 -19.99 -9.87 6.94
N ASN A 202 -20.19 -11.14 7.25
CA ASN A 202 -19.42 -11.82 8.29
C ASN A 202 -18.08 -12.31 7.69
N LEU A 203 -17.15 -11.37 7.45
CA LEU A 203 -15.81 -11.64 6.91
C LEU A 203 -14.73 -10.97 7.78
N PRO A 204 -13.48 -11.46 7.78
CA PRO A 204 -12.39 -10.91 8.58
C PRO A 204 -11.98 -9.51 8.09
N PHE A 205 -12.76 -8.51 8.45
CA PHE A 205 -12.59 -7.12 8.01
C PHE A 205 -11.19 -6.56 8.30
N SER A 206 -10.59 -6.91 9.45
CA SER A 206 -9.23 -6.48 9.81
C SER A 206 -8.17 -6.96 8.82
N GLU A 207 -8.46 -8.05 8.11
CA GLU A 207 -7.55 -8.67 7.13
C GLU A 207 -7.78 -8.19 5.70
N ASN A 208 -8.77 -7.31 5.50
CA ASN A 208 -9.03 -6.72 4.18
C ASN A 208 -7.85 -5.88 3.71
N MET A 209 -7.36 -6.16 2.51
CA MET A 209 -6.38 -5.32 1.83
C MET A 209 -7.03 -4.48 0.72
N LYS A 210 -6.42 -3.35 0.39
CA LYS A 210 -6.93 -2.45 -0.64
C LYS A 210 -6.07 -2.51 -1.89
N CYS A 211 -6.69 -2.78 -3.03
CA CYS A 211 -6.00 -2.77 -4.32
C CYS A 211 -6.14 -1.45 -5.11
N SER A 212 -6.86 -0.46 -4.57
CA SER A 212 -7.14 0.80 -5.27
C SER A 212 -7.80 0.55 -6.62
N ASN A 213 -7.21 1.01 -7.71
CA ASN A 213 -7.67 0.79 -9.07
C ASN A 213 -6.90 -0.33 -9.79
N TYR A 214 -5.91 -0.94 -9.14
CA TYR A 214 -4.92 -1.84 -9.73
C TYR A 214 -5.33 -3.31 -9.57
N VAL A 215 -6.51 -3.67 -10.11
CA VAL A 215 -7.05 -5.04 -10.05
C VAL A 215 -6.13 -6.01 -10.77
N GLY A 216 -5.65 -5.64 -11.97
CA GLY A 216 -4.76 -6.49 -12.78
C GLY A 216 -3.44 -6.78 -12.10
N GLU A 217 -2.74 -5.74 -11.63
CA GLU A 217 -1.47 -5.86 -10.92
C GLU A 217 -1.64 -6.68 -9.63
N THR A 218 -2.78 -6.52 -8.94
CA THR A 218 -3.09 -7.31 -7.74
C THR A 218 -3.23 -8.80 -8.06
N LEU A 219 -3.90 -9.14 -9.16
CA LEU A 219 -4.02 -10.52 -9.62
C LEU A 219 -2.66 -11.12 -10.02
N ASP A 220 -1.87 -10.37 -10.78
CA ASP A 220 -0.54 -10.82 -11.21
C ASP A 220 0.37 -11.10 -10.02
N MET A 221 0.44 -10.17 -9.05
CA MET A 221 1.22 -10.35 -7.83
C MET A 221 0.74 -11.54 -6.99
N ALA A 222 -0.56 -11.76 -6.91
CA ALA A 222 -1.12 -12.89 -6.17
C ALA A 222 -0.73 -14.24 -6.81
N VAL A 223 -0.75 -14.32 -8.13
CA VAL A 223 -0.28 -15.50 -8.87
C VAL A 223 1.21 -15.74 -8.61
N ASP A 224 2.03 -14.69 -8.69
CA ASP A 224 3.49 -14.79 -8.50
C ASP A 224 3.86 -15.17 -7.07
N MET A 225 3.06 -14.78 -6.07
CA MET A 225 3.27 -15.12 -4.66
C MET A 225 2.62 -16.46 -4.25
N GLY A 226 1.95 -17.15 -5.17
CA GLY A 226 1.34 -18.46 -4.90
C GLY A 226 0.08 -18.41 -4.03
N VAL A 227 -0.65 -17.29 -4.04
CA VAL A 227 -1.96 -17.16 -3.39
C VAL A 227 -2.94 -18.15 -4.01
N LYS A 228 -3.74 -18.83 -3.18
CA LYS A 228 -4.72 -19.82 -3.66
C LYS A 228 -6.02 -19.19 -4.17
N GLY A 229 -6.45 -18.07 -3.53
CA GLY A 229 -7.66 -17.39 -3.97
C GLY A 229 -7.80 -15.96 -3.48
N ILE A 230 -8.55 -15.15 -4.25
CA ILE A 230 -8.90 -13.76 -3.93
C ILE A 230 -10.40 -13.58 -4.00
N LEU A 231 -11.00 -13.05 -2.93
CA LEU A 231 -12.37 -12.56 -2.92
C LEU A 231 -12.38 -11.04 -2.99
N PHE A 232 -12.89 -10.50 -4.10
CA PHE A 232 -13.12 -9.06 -4.25
C PHE A 232 -14.50 -8.66 -3.73
N ILE A 233 -14.55 -7.62 -2.89
CA ILE A 233 -15.81 -6.96 -2.51
C ILE A 233 -15.77 -5.55 -3.06
N SER A 234 -16.62 -5.25 -4.02
CA SER A 234 -16.54 -4.00 -4.76
C SER A 234 -17.88 -3.35 -5.05
N HIS A 235 -17.89 -2.02 -4.98
CA HIS A 235 -18.97 -1.22 -5.53
C HIS A 235 -19.00 -1.36 -7.06
N ILE A 236 -20.20 -1.49 -7.64
CA ILE A 236 -20.40 -1.68 -9.08
C ILE A 236 -19.74 -0.60 -9.92
N GLY A 237 -19.74 0.65 -9.46
CA GLY A 237 -19.14 1.79 -10.18
C GLY A 237 -17.68 1.62 -10.59
N LYS A 238 -16.93 0.74 -9.91
CA LYS A 238 -15.57 0.35 -10.32
C LYS A 238 -15.57 -0.98 -11.06
N PHE A 239 -16.23 -1.98 -10.53
CA PHE A 239 -16.08 -3.37 -10.98
C PHE A 239 -16.86 -3.70 -12.25
N VAL A 240 -17.85 -2.89 -12.62
CA VAL A 240 -18.49 -2.98 -13.94
C VAL A 240 -17.45 -2.97 -15.08
N LYS A 241 -16.36 -2.24 -14.93
CA LYS A 241 -15.25 -2.17 -15.90
C LYS A 241 -14.51 -3.48 -16.07
N VAL A 242 -14.40 -4.28 -15.02
CA VAL A 242 -13.79 -5.62 -15.07
C VAL A 242 -14.58 -6.55 -15.97
N ALA A 243 -15.90 -6.38 -16.09
CA ALA A 243 -16.73 -7.14 -17.03
C ALA A 243 -16.39 -6.94 -18.51
N ALA A 244 -15.58 -5.93 -18.82
CA ALA A 244 -15.01 -5.71 -20.16
C ALA A 244 -13.49 -5.94 -20.21
N GLY A 245 -12.89 -6.50 -19.16
CA GLY A 245 -11.45 -6.77 -19.08
C GLY A 245 -10.61 -5.54 -18.72
N ILE A 246 -11.23 -4.44 -18.28
CA ILE A 246 -10.51 -3.23 -17.85
C ILE A 246 -10.01 -3.45 -16.42
N MET A 247 -8.74 -3.77 -16.29
CA MET A 247 -8.10 -4.19 -15.03
C MET A 247 -7.54 -3.04 -14.21
N ASN A 248 -7.29 -1.87 -14.82
CA ASN A 248 -7.10 -0.61 -14.10
C ASN A 248 -8.41 0.18 -14.11
N THR A 249 -9.10 0.21 -12.98
CA THR A 249 -10.46 0.80 -12.89
C THR A 249 -10.47 2.32 -12.75
N HIS A 250 -9.31 3.00 -12.84
CA HIS A 250 -9.24 4.46 -12.81
C HIS A 250 -9.89 5.07 -14.06
N SER A 251 -10.65 6.15 -13.89
CA SER A 251 -11.36 6.82 -14.99
C SER A 251 -10.43 7.39 -16.07
N ARG A 252 -9.18 7.71 -15.73
CA ARG A 252 -8.15 8.12 -16.72
C ARG A 252 -7.77 7.00 -17.68
N CYS A 253 -7.79 5.74 -17.21
CA CYS A 253 -7.40 4.60 -18.04
C CYS A 253 -8.52 4.20 -18.99
N ALA A 254 -9.72 4.13 -18.47
CA ALA A 254 -10.93 3.88 -19.24
C ALA A 254 -12.16 4.25 -18.42
N ASP A 255 -13.18 4.77 -19.06
CA ASP A 255 -14.53 4.79 -18.50
C ASP A 255 -15.43 3.84 -19.32
N GLY A 256 -16.40 3.82 -19.81
CA GLY A 256 -17.19 2.82 -20.55
C GLY A 256 -18.19 2.11 -19.65
N ARG A 257 -18.52 2.67 -18.49
CA ARG A 257 -19.48 2.09 -17.55
C ARG A 257 -20.87 1.94 -18.18
N ALA A 258 -21.34 2.97 -18.86
CA ALA A 258 -22.64 2.95 -19.54
C ALA A 258 -22.67 1.93 -20.68
N GLU A 259 -21.63 1.87 -21.51
CA GLU A 259 -21.49 0.94 -22.61
C GLU A 259 -21.43 -0.51 -22.13
N ILE A 260 -20.65 -0.78 -21.09
CA ILE A 260 -20.52 -2.13 -20.52
C ILE A 260 -21.85 -2.56 -19.91
N LEU A 261 -22.51 -1.70 -19.17
CA LEU A 261 -23.81 -1.98 -18.57
C LEU A 261 -24.86 -2.22 -19.66
N THR A 262 -24.90 -1.37 -20.69
CA THR A 262 -25.81 -1.51 -21.85
C THR A 262 -25.56 -2.83 -22.58
N ALA A 263 -24.30 -3.20 -22.84
CA ALA A 263 -23.97 -4.46 -23.52
C ALA A 263 -24.47 -5.69 -22.76
N ASN A 264 -24.37 -5.69 -21.43
CA ASN A 264 -24.88 -6.78 -20.60
C ASN A 264 -26.41 -6.74 -20.47
N ALA A 265 -27.02 -5.54 -20.43
CA ALA A 265 -28.45 -5.37 -20.46
C ALA A 265 -29.09 -5.87 -21.76
N LEU A 266 -28.43 -5.63 -22.91
CA LEU A 266 -28.87 -6.16 -24.20
C LEU A 266 -28.84 -7.71 -24.28
N ARG A 267 -27.80 -8.33 -23.66
CA ARG A 267 -27.75 -9.81 -23.57
C ARG A 267 -28.90 -10.35 -22.73
N ALA A 268 -29.29 -9.62 -21.69
CA ALA A 268 -30.40 -9.97 -20.82
C ALA A 268 -31.79 -9.61 -21.42
N GLY A 269 -31.82 -8.97 -22.60
CA GLY A 269 -33.05 -8.68 -23.34
C GLY A 269 -33.70 -7.34 -23.05
N ILE A 270 -32.95 -6.34 -22.59
CA ILE A 270 -33.46 -4.96 -22.40
C ILE A 270 -33.98 -4.38 -23.72
N SER A 271 -35.00 -3.54 -23.66
CA SER A 271 -35.50 -2.81 -24.82
C SER A 271 -34.46 -1.88 -25.45
N MET A 272 -34.62 -1.58 -26.75
CA MET A 272 -33.77 -0.61 -27.44
C MET A 272 -33.89 0.78 -26.85
N GLU A 273 -35.04 1.14 -26.26
CA GLU A 273 -35.25 2.39 -25.57
C GLU A 273 -34.50 2.41 -24.25
N GLY A 274 -34.62 1.36 -23.43
CA GLY A 274 -33.85 1.22 -22.18
C GLY A 274 -32.34 1.18 -22.43
N ALA A 275 -31.87 0.51 -23.47
CA ALA A 275 -30.47 0.50 -23.86
C ALA A 275 -29.93 1.92 -24.16
N ARG A 276 -30.71 2.74 -24.91
CA ARG A 276 -30.36 4.12 -25.19
C ARG A 276 -30.41 5.01 -23.93
N GLU A 277 -31.37 4.77 -23.04
CA GLU A 277 -31.46 5.48 -21.76
C GLU A 277 -30.21 5.20 -20.90
N ILE A 278 -29.76 3.93 -20.78
CA ILE A 278 -28.53 3.57 -20.05
C ILE A 278 -27.30 4.29 -20.63
N LEU A 279 -27.15 4.33 -21.96
CA LEU A 279 -26.01 5.02 -22.60
C LEU A 279 -25.94 6.52 -22.28
N ASN A 280 -27.05 7.15 -21.91
CA ASN A 280 -27.09 8.55 -21.52
C ASN A 280 -26.92 8.79 -20.00
N THR A 281 -26.76 7.73 -19.21
CA THR A 281 -26.55 7.86 -17.75
C THR A 281 -25.11 8.28 -17.43
N ILE A 282 -24.93 8.99 -16.33
CA ILE A 282 -23.61 9.41 -15.83
C ILE A 282 -23.09 8.40 -14.81
N THR A 283 -23.99 7.84 -14.01
CA THR A 283 -23.65 6.92 -12.92
C THR A 283 -24.16 5.51 -13.21
N THR A 284 -23.51 4.51 -12.58
CA THR A 284 -24.01 3.13 -12.65
C THR A 284 -25.35 2.94 -11.97
N ASP A 285 -25.64 3.72 -10.91
CA ASP A 285 -26.90 3.59 -10.17
C ASP A 285 -28.08 4.13 -11.00
N GLU A 286 -27.90 5.22 -11.77
CA GLU A 286 -28.87 5.64 -12.78
C GLU A 286 -29.14 4.54 -13.82
N GLY A 287 -28.08 3.90 -14.35
CA GLY A 287 -28.23 2.79 -15.28
C GLY A 287 -28.97 1.59 -14.67
N LEU A 288 -28.68 1.25 -13.42
CA LEU A 288 -29.41 0.20 -12.69
C LEU A 288 -30.89 0.56 -12.48
N THR A 289 -31.21 1.86 -12.28
CA THR A 289 -32.59 2.32 -12.18
C THR A 289 -33.38 2.05 -13.47
N VAL A 290 -32.77 2.29 -14.65
CA VAL A 290 -33.38 1.98 -15.94
C VAL A 290 -33.62 0.49 -16.09
N ILE A 291 -32.64 -0.33 -15.77
CA ILE A 291 -32.72 -1.80 -15.83
C ILE A 291 -33.81 -2.33 -14.88
N GLN A 292 -33.91 -1.76 -13.68
CA GLN A 292 -34.93 -2.15 -12.69
C GLN A 292 -36.34 -1.81 -13.16
N LYS A 293 -36.56 -0.68 -13.83
CA LYS A 293 -37.86 -0.30 -14.40
C LYS A 293 -38.38 -1.33 -15.41
N GLU A 294 -37.49 -1.98 -16.16
CA GLU A 294 -37.84 -3.06 -17.08
C GLU A 294 -37.87 -4.45 -16.41
N GLY A 295 -37.64 -4.55 -15.12
CA GLY A 295 -37.67 -5.84 -14.37
C GLY A 295 -36.51 -6.77 -14.66
N LEU A 296 -35.41 -6.25 -15.19
CA LEU A 296 -34.27 -7.04 -15.68
C LEU A 296 -33.03 -6.96 -14.77
N LEU A 297 -33.15 -6.43 -13.54
CA LEU A 297 -31.99 -6.23 -12.67
C LEU A 297 -31.24 -7.53 -12.41
N GLU A 298 -31.92 -8.61 -12.01
CA GLU A 298 -31.29 -9.89 -11.70
C GLU A 298 -30.65 -10.54 -12.95
N PRO A 299 -31.33 -10.66 -14.12
CA PRO A 299 -30.71 -11.18 -15.34
C PRO A 299 -29.48 -10.39 -15.80
N VAL A 300 -29.53 -9.05 -15.78
CA VAL A 300 -28.39 -8.20 -16.18
C VAL A 300 -27.21 -8.37 -15.23
N MET A 301 -27.48 -8.46 -13.93
CA MET A 301 -26.41 -8.70 -12.96
C MET A 301 -25.82 -10.10 -13.12
N GLY A 302 -26.59 -11.11 -13.47
CA GLY A 302 -26.09 -12.45 -13.82
C GLY A 302 -25.10 -12.39 -15.00
N GLU A 303 -25.49 -11.77 -16.11
CA GLU A 303 -24.61 -11.57 -17.27
C GLU A 303 -23.32 -10.81 -16.89
N LEU A 304 -23.45 -9.75 -16.08
CA LEU A 304 -22.32 -8.95 -15.62
C LEU A 304 -21.35 -9.77 -14.76
N MET A 305 -21.87 -10.59 -13.83
CA MET A 305 -21.07 -11.43 -12.95
C MET A 305 -20.34 -12.53 -13.71
N ASP A 306 -20.97 -13.13 -14.71
CA ASP A 306 -20.33 -14.11 -15.60
C ASP A 306 -19.17 -13.49 -16.38
N ARG A 307 -19.35 -12.26 -16.87
CA ARG A 307 -18.27 -11.52 -17.56
C ARG A 307 -17.12 -11.15 -16.63
N ILE A 308 -17.43 -10.73 -15.40
CA ILE A 308 -16.40 -10.45 -14.38
C ILE A 308 -15.61 -11.74 -14.09
N SER A 309 -16.29 -12.84 -13.80
CA SER A 309 -15.66 -14.14 -13.56
C SER A 309 -14.76 -14.55 -14.72
N TYR A 310 -15.26 -14.42 -15.96
CA TYR A 310 -14.48 -14.72 -17.16
C TYR A 310 -13.16 -13.93 -17.21
N TYR A 311 -13.22 -12.60 -17.06
CA TYR A 311 -12.00 -11.77 -17.20
C TYR A 311 -11.04 -11.89 -16.04
N LEU A 312 -11.51 -12.10 -14.81
CA LEU A 312 -10.65 -12.38 -13.68
C LEU A 312 -9.87 -13.70 -13.91
N ASN A 313 -10.56 -14.76 -14.30
CA ASN A 313 -9.95 -16.07 -14.62
C ASN A 313 -9.03 -15.98 -15.85
N HIS A 314 -9.42 -15.22 -16.87
CA HIS A 314 -8.62 -15.03 -18.08
C HIS A 314 -7.27 -14.35 -17.73
N ARG A 315 -7.27 -13.32 -16.89
CA ARG A 315 -6.05 -12.64 -16.46
C ARG A 315 -5.08 -13.56 -15.73
N THR A 316 -5.61 -14.45 -14.89
CA THR A 316 -4.78 -15.35 -14.08
C THR A 316 -4.45 -16.68 -14.77
N TYR A 317 -4.95 -16.88 -15.98
CA TYR A 317 -4.86 -18.17 -16.71
C TYR A 317 -5.36 -19.36 -15.89
N GLY A 318 -6.38 -19.14 -15.03
CA GLY A 318 -6.92 -20.15 -14.12
C GLY A 318 -5.98 -20.63 -13.00
N ARG A 319 -4.84 -19.93 -12.78
CA ARG A 319 -3.86 -20.29 -11.74
C ARG A 319 -4.24 -19.80 -10.34
N LEU A 320 -5.26 -18.97 -10.24
CA LEU A 320 -5.73 -18.35 -9.00
C LEU A 320 -7.25 -18.44 -8.99
N GLN A 321 -7.85 -18.92 -7.90
CA GLN A 321 -9.29 -18.86 -7.71
C GLN A 321 -9.69 -17.39 -7.50
N THR A 322 -10.53 -16.84 -8.36
CA THR A 322 -10.90 -15.42 -8.33
C THR A 322 -12.40 -15.25 -8.27
N GLU A 323 -12.87 -14.67 -7.18
CA GLU A 323 -14.30 -14.46 -6.94
C GLU A 323 -14.58 -12.99 -6.59
N ALA A 324 -15.83 -12.57 -6.82
CA ALA A 324 -16.26 -11.21 -6.56
C ALA A 324 -17.69 -11.16 -6.02
N VAL A 325 -17.92 -10.18 -5.13
CA VAL A 325 -19.26 -9.76 -4.69
C VAL A 325 -19.42 -8.29 -5.07
N LEU A 326 -20.51 -7.96 -5.74
CA LEU A 326 -20.85 -6.60 -6.14
C LEU A 326 -22.01 -6.06 -5.32
N PHE A 327 -21.90 -4.78 -5.02
CA PHE A 327 -22.93 -4.01 -4.36
C PHE A 327 -23.01 -2.58 -4.91
N SER A 328 -24.13 -1.91 -4.64
CA SER A 328 -24.32 -0.48 -4.78
C SER A 328 -24.75 0.12 -3.43
N ASN A 329 -24.50 1.39 -3.21
CA ASN A 329 -24.99 2.08 -2.02
C ASN A 329 -26.52 2.27 -2.06
N GLU A 330 -27.13 2.36 -3.26
CA GLU A 330 -28.56 2.55 -3.45
C GLU A 330 -29.33 1.23 -3.52
N PHE A 331 -28.75 0.22 -4.19
CA PHE A 331 -29.39 -1.06 -4.46
C PHE A 331 -28.97 -2.18 -3.48
N GLY A 332 -27.99 -1.92 -2.62
CA GLY A 332 -27.46 -2.96 -1.74
C GLY A 332 -26.70 -4.05 -2.49
N TYR A 333 -26.89 -5.30 -2.11
CA TYR A 333 -26.30 -6.45 -2.78
C TYR A 333 -26.82 -6.58 -4.22
N LEU A 334 -25.93 -6.77 -5.17
CA LEU A 334 -26.25 -6.87 -6.60
C LEU A 334 -25.98 -8.25 -7.21
N GLY A 335 -25.01 -8.97 -6.69
CA GLY A 335 -24.66 -10.29 -7.18
C GLY A 335 -23.28 -10.74 -6.75
N GLU A 336 -22.99 -12.01 -7.00
CA GLU A 336 -21.70 -12.63 -6.69
C GLU A 336 -21.34 -13.67 -7.75
N THR A 337 -20.05 -13.96 -7.91
CA THR A 337 -19.56 -15.03 -8.76
C THR A 337 -19.82 -16.39 -8.09
N LYS A 338 -19.81 -17.45 -8.88
CA LYS A 338 -20.34 -18.76 -8.53
C LYS A 338 -19.80 -19.35 -7.24
N GLU A 339 -18.48 -19.23 -6.99
CA GLU A 339 -17.81 -19.83 -5.83
C GLU A 339 -17.48 -18.79 -4.73
N ALA A 340 -18.06 -17.59 -4.80
CA ALA A 340 -17.79 -16.52 -3.84
C ALA A 340 -18.10 -16.94 -2.40
N LYS A 341 -19.20 -17.68 -2.17
CA LYS A 341 -19.56 -18.21 -0.84
C LYS A 341 -18.55 -19.21 -0.32
N THR A 342 -18.11 -20.11 -1.17
CA THR A 342 -17.08 -21.11 -0.83
C THR A 342 -15.78 -20.42 -0.42
N LEU A 343 -15.36 -19.41 -1.19
CA LEU A 343 -14.15 -18.66 -0.88
C LEU A 343 -14.30 -17.80 0.39
N ALA A 344 -15.48 -17.24 0.64
CA ALA A 344 -15.80 -16.54 1.87
C ALA A 344 -15.69 -17.45 3.10
N GLU A 345 -16.10 -18.71 3.02
CA GLU A 345 -15.94 -19.70 4.09
C GLU A 345 -14.47 -20.06 4.33
N LEU A 346 -13.66 -20.21 3.28
CA LEU A 346 -12.23 -20.46 3.40
C LEU A 346 -11.52 -19.29 4.10
N LEU A 347 -11.89 -18.05 3.77
CA LEU A 347 -11.40 -16.86 4.45
C LEU A 347 -11.76 -16.82 5.95
N ARG A 348 -12.98 -17.21 6.33
CA ARG A 348 -13.39 -17.30 7.75
C ARG A 348 -12.55 -18.36 8.49
N ARG A 349 -12.34 -19.53 7.90
CA ARG A 349 -11.54 -20.62 8.48
C ARG A 349 -10.07 -20.23 8.64
N GLN A 350 -9.53 -19.45 7.73
CA GLN A 350 -8.15 -18.96 7.79
C GLN A 350 -7.93 -18.01 8.99
N TYR A 351 -8.98 -17.31 9.47
CA TYR A 351 -8.91 -16.35 10.56
C TYR A 351 -9.93 -16.67 11.68
N PRO A 352 -9.73 -17.77 12.45
CA PRO A 352 -10.70 -18.28 13.42
C PRO A 352 -11.04 -17.32 14.57
N CYS A 353 -10.11 -16.46 14.99
CA CYS A 353 -10.36 -15.45 16.03
C CYS A 353 -11.45 -14.42 15.66
N TYR A 354 -11.92 -14.40 14.42
CA TYR A 354 -12.99 -13.52 13.98
C TYR A 354 -14.37 -14.14 14.21
N THR A 355 -14.47 -15.48 14.19
CA THR A 355 -15.71 -16.22 14.42
C THR A 355 -16.17 -16.17 15.87
N GLU A 356 -15.24 -16.23 16.84
CA GLU A 356 -15.57 -16.18 18.27
C GLU A 356 -16.18 -14.84 18.73
N LYS A 357 -15.74 -13.69 18.16
CA LYS A 357 -16.29 -12.37 18.48
C LYS A 357 -17.70 -12.11 17.91
N THR A 358 -18.11 -12.88 16.93
CA THR A 358 -19.45 -12.74 16.31
C THR A 358 -20.49 -13.58 17.04
N GLU A 359 -20.10 -14.71 17.62
CA GLU A 359 -21.00 -15.55 18.44
C GLU A 359 -21.31 -14.88 19.79
N GLU A 360 -20.34 -14.18 20.42
CA GLU A 360 -20.60 -13.40 21.64
C GLU A 360 -21.55 -12.21 21.45
N LYS A 361 -21.62 -11.62 20.24
CA LYS A 361 -22.57 -10.54 19.93
C LYS A 361 -23.95 -11.00 19.51
N ALA A 362 -24.13 -12.27 19.16
CA ALA A 362 -25.41 -12.86 18.80
C ALA A 362 -26.15 -13.43 20.02
N VAL A 363 -25.50 -13.53 21.18
CA VAL A 363 -26.04 -14.07 22.45
C VAL A 363 -26.28 -12.96 23.48
N SER A 364 -25.97 -11.70 23.17
CA SER A 364 -26.27 -10.51 23.99
C SER A 364 -27.30 -9.62 23.28
#